data_72faf6ee720b11d9ffd2843887d49ccd
#
_entry.id   72faf6ee720b11d9ffd2843887d49ccd
#
_cell.length_a   1.000
_cell.length_b   1.000
_cell.length_c   1.000
_cell.angle_alpha   90.00
_cell.angle_beta   90.00
_cell.angle_gamma   90.00
#
_symmetry.space_group_name_H-M   'P 1'
#
loop_
_entity.id
_entity.type
_entity.pdbx_description
1 polymer ?
#
loop_
_entity_poly.entity_id
_entity_poly.type
_entity_poly.pdbx_seq_one_letter_code
_entity_poly.pdbx_strand_id
1 'polypeptide(L)'
;MSSNDPGQPEYLGSDAVPDEPKGPRRGRRTGVVVGVAVATVAAVGAGAYGVAQLMAGGESPASAVPAGAIAYVSVDLDPSAGQKIEAIEILRKFPSLRSELDISSRDDLRRTVFESIQKSGDCKSLDYADDVEPWIGNRVALAALPATEGSADEKVKPLLALQVSDQDEARTGIRAIQKCAGDDEKLGIAASGDYVLLSEKQADADAMATAAESAALADDADFTKWMDRTGDSGIITMYAAKEAAGIAVDLAGQTDRDSGDLEPGSSGSRRGKQVEAALRGFEGAAGVIRFNDGAVEAEFSSKGLSKGMGGADGEQGPDVATLPATTAAVLSVALQDGWLDEGMETFRSMMGEDFDASLARAEQRTGLKLPEDVETLLGDGLSISVDSSLDVEGLKRSPDPRKVPAGIRITGDAAEITAVIDKLKAAAGPQADVVQVRSKGDVVSVGLDKAYVDTLLESGDLGDSAAFSTVIPEAGRASAVLFVDFDAGNGWAERLAAGQDPEAKADVKPLDALGVSSWEDGDQVQHAMLRLTTD
;
A
#
# COMPACT_ATOMS: atom_id res chain seq x y z
N MET A 1 -66.40 32.35 -14.11
CA MET A 1 -65.24 33.08 -13.59
C MET A 1 -64.22 32.08 -13.13
N SER A 2 -63.20 31.93 -13.93
CA SER A 2 -62.16 30.96 -13.82
C SER A 2 -61.20 31.35 -12.71
N SER A 3 -60.75 30.37 -11.92
CA SER A 3 -59.50 30.45 -11.14
C SER A 3 -58.61 29.27 -11.53
N ASN A 4 -57.50 29.61 -12.16
CA ASN A 4 -56.39 28.72 -12.48
C ASN A 4 -55.64 28.37 -11.21
N ASP A 5 -55.39 27.06 -11.01
CA ASP A 5 -54.44 26.51 -10.05
C ASP A 5 -53.28 25.90 -10.85
N PRO A 6 -52.01 26.24 -10.59
CA PRO A 6 -50.88 25.71 -11.35
C PRO A 6 -50.44 24.35 -10.76
N GLY A 7 -50.32 23.38 -11.68
CA GLY A 7 -50.13 21.97 -11.46
C GLY A 7 -48.87 21.53 -10.73
N GLN A 8 -49.03 20.42 -10.04
CA GLN A 8 -47.96 19.55 -9.51
C GLN A 8 -47.30 18.79 -10.65
N PRO A 9 -46.01 18.46 -10.55
CA PRO A 9 -45.35 17.64 -11.56
C PRO A 9 -45.78 16.16 -11.44
N GLU A 10 -46.24 15.61 -12.56
CA GLU A 10 -46.53 14.18 -12.73
C GLU A 10 -45.26 13.33 -12.61
N TYR A 11 -45.30 12.35 -11.71
CA TYR A 11 -44.32 11.25 -11.67
C TYR A 11 -44.69 10.24 -12.77
N LEU A 12 -43.80 10.10 -13.75
CA LEU A 12 -43.88 9.05 -14.77
C LEU A 12 -43.72 7.68 -14.10
N GLY A 13 -44.71 6.82 -14.30
CA GLY A 13 -44.70 5.44 -13.82
C GLY A 13 -43.59 4.62 -14.47
N SER A 14 -43.02 3.72 -13.67
CA SER A 14 -42.03 2.75 -14.09
C SER A 14 -42.68 1.70 -15.01
N ASP A 15 -42.43 1.81 -16.31
CA ASP A 15 -42.69 0.71 -17.24
C ASP A 15 -41.66 -0.40 -17.03
N ALA A 16 -42.17 -1.61 -16.98
CA ALA A 16 -41.41 -2.83 -16.78
C ALA A 16 -40.36 -3.01 -17.89
N VAL A 17 -39.10 -3.16 -17.50
CA VAL A 17 -38.01 -3.56 -18.38
C VAL A 17 -38.24 -5.03 -18.78
N PRO A 18 -38.22 -5.39 -20.07
CA PRO A 18 -38.31 -6.79 -20.51
C PRO A 18 -37.06 -7.56 -20.10
N ASP A 19 -37.23 -8.77 -19.60
CA ASP A 19 -36.16 -9.75 -19.32
C ASP A 19 -35.28 -9.98 -20.56
N GLU A 20 -33.99 -9.60 -20.46
CA GLU A 20 -32.99 -9.97 -21.46
C GLU A 20 -32.69 -11.49 -21.38
N PRO A 21 -32.54 -12.16 -22.50
CA PRO A 21 -32.21 -13.59 -22.52
C PRO A 21 -30.78 -13.82 -21.99
N LYS A 22 -30.66 -14.62 -20.93
CA LYS A 22 -29.38 -15.09 -20.39
C LYS A 22 -28.61 -15.86 -21.45
N GLY A 23 -27.62 -15.19 -22.08
CA GLY A 23 -26.63 -15.84 -22.95
C GLY A 23 -25.73 -16.79 -22.14
N PRO A 24 -25.12 -17.79 -22.79
CA PRO A 24 -24.34 -18.81 -22.10
C PRO A 24 -23.08 -18.20 -21.47
N ARG A 25 -22.95 -18.37 -20.15
CA ARG A 25 -21.77 -18.01 -19.39
C ARG A 25 -20.60 -18.92 -19.79
N ARG A 26 -19.80 -18.47 -20.75
CA ARG A 26 -18.48 -19.04 -21.08
C ARG A 26 -17.41 -18.02 -20.64
N GLY A 27 -16.49 -18.44 -19.80
CA GLY A 27 -15.26 -17.69 -19.54
C GLY A 27 -15.04 -17.11 -18.13
N ARG A 28 -15.63 -17.69 -17.06
CA ARG A 28 -15.46 -17.15 -15.71
C ARG A 28 -14.67 -18.07 -14.76
N ARG A 29 -14.04 -19.15 -15.26
CA ARG A 29 -13.51 -20.22 -14.41
C ARG A 29 -12.02 -20.06 -14.03
N THR A 30 -11.18 -19.57 -14.91
CA THR A 30 -9.76 -19.33 -14.60
C THR A 30 -9.57 -18.15 -13.63
N GLY A 31 -10.47 -17.15 -13.66
CA GLY A 31 -10.45 -16.00 -12.74
C GLY A 31 -10.86 -16.33 -11.30
N VAL A 32 -11.54 -17.45 -11.04
CA VAL A 32 -12.03 -17.78 -9.70
C VAL A 32 -10.93 -18.39 -8.83
N VAL A 33 -10.09 -19.27 -9.38
CA VAL A 33 -8.98 -19.86 -8.59
C VAL A 33 -7.88 -18.81 -8.31
N VAL A 34 -7.52 -18.01 -9.31
CA VAL A 34 -6.58 -16.88 -9.12
C VAL A 34 -7.25 -15.78 -8.29
N GLY A 35 -8.54 -15.53 -8.47
CA GLY A 35 -9.30 -14.54 -7.70
C GLY A 35 -9.51 -14.96 -6.24
N VAL A 36 -9.73 -16.23 -5.93
CA VAL A 36 -9.80 -16.74 -4.57
C VAL A 36 -8.42 -16.73 -3.91
N ALA A 37 -7.36 -17.11 -4.64
CA ALA A 37 -6.00 -17.04 -4.12
C ALA A 37 -5.53 -15.59 -3.89
N VAL A 38 -5.80 -14.67 -4.83
CA VAL A 38 -5.48 -13.23 -4.67
C VAL A 38 -6.39 -12.58 -3.63
N ALA A 39 -7.67 -12.94 -3.56
CA ALA A 39 -8.58 -12.46 -2.52
C ALA A 39 -8.22 -13.05 -1.14
N THR A 40 -7.71 -14.29 -1.09
CA THR A 40 -7.22 -14.89 0.16
C THR A 40 -5.93 -14.20 0.62
N VAL A 41 -5.02 -13.88 -0.29
CA VAL A 41 -3.79 -13.12 0.05
C VAL A 41 -4.12 -11.66 0.37
N ALA A 42 -5.07 -11.02 -0.31
CA ALA A 42 -5.53 -9.68 0.03
C ALA A 42 -6.36 -9.65 1.33
N ALA A 43 -7.19 -10.68 1.59
CA ALA A 43 -7.91 -10.84 2.86
C ALA A 43 -6.98 -11.24 4.00
N VAL A 44 -5.94 -12.03 3.72
CA VAL A 44 -4.87 -12.34 4.66
C VAL A 44 -3.99 -11.11 4.88
N GLY A 45 -3.73 -10.27 3.85
CA GLY A 45 -3.04 -8.98 4.00
C GLY A 45 -3.84 -7.93 4.77
N ALA A 46 -5.17 -7.98 4.72
CA ALA A 46 -6.06 -7.09 5.50
C ALA A 46 -6.53 -7.71 6.83
N GLY A 47 -6.42 -9.04 6.99
CA GLY A 47 -6.90 -9.79 8.15
C GLY A 47 -5.88 -10.72 8.78
N ALA A 48 -4.60 -10.68 8.38
CA ALA A 48 -3.54 -11.54 8.91
C ALA A 48 -3.05 -11.11 10.29
N TYR A 49 -3.96 -10.67 11.10
CA TYR A 49 -3.68 -10.29 12.45
C TYR A 49 -4.33 -11.28 13.38
N GLY A 50 -3.66 -12.27 13.77
CA GLY A 50 -4.10 -13.05 14.85
C GLY A 50 -3.27 -14.30 15.07
N VAL A 51 -3.03 -14.50 16.18
CA VAL A 51 -2.02 -15.12 16.93
C VAL A 51 -2.27 -16.59 17.20
N ALA A 52 -1.22 -17.30 16.99
CA ALA A 52 -0.46 -18.23 17.83
C ALA A 52 -1.06 -19.59 18.18
N GLN A 53 -0.30 -20.58 17.80
CA GLN A 53 0.05 -21.65 18.75
C GLN A 53 1.54 -21.91 18.76
N LEU A 54 2.06 -22.19 19.95
CA LEU A 54 3.46 -22.38 20.29
C LEU A 54 4.06 -23.64 19.63
N MET A 55 5.21 -23.47 19.00
CA MET A 55 6.17 -24.50 18.61
C MET A 55 5.80 -25.38 17.41
N ALA A 56 6.08 -24.88 16.23
CA ALA A 56 6.45 -25.73 15.12
C ALA A 56 7.58 -25.05 14.33
N GLY A 57 8.82 -25.39 14.65
CA GLY A 57 9.95 -25.10 13.77
C GLY A 57 9.77 -25.93 12.51
N GLY A 58 9.60 -25.31 11.36
CA GLY A 58 9.58 -25.94 10.05
C GLY A 58 10.33 -25.02 9.08
N GLU A 59 10.71 -25.55 7.92
CA GLU A 59 11.38 -24.77 6.88
C GLU A 59 10.46 -23.66 6.35
N SER A 60 11.04 -22.56 5.88
CA SER A 60 10.33 -21.48 5.21
C SER A 60 9.52 -22.00 4.01
N PRO A 61 8.32 -21.47 3.69
CA PRO A 61 7.59 -21.86 2.48
C PRO A 61 8.39 -21.73 1.19
N ALA A 62 9.38 -20.84 1.14
CA ALA A 62 10.29 -20.71 0.02
C ALA A 62 11.14 -21.97 -0.25
N SER A 63 11.32 -22.87 0.73
CA SER A 63 12.01 -24.15 0.55
C SER A 63 11.18 -25.15 -0.26
N ALA A 64 9.86 -24.98 -0.31
CA ALA A 64 8.96 -25.85 -1.06
C ALA A 64 8.55 -25.26 -2.44
N VAL A 65 8.93 -24.03 -2.73
CA VAL A 65 8.67 -23.34 -4.00
C VAL A 65 9.89 -23.47 -4.91
N PRO A 66 9.73 -23.79 -6.22
CA PRO A 66 10.87 -23.85 -7.14
C PRO A 66 11.61 -22.52 -7.26
N ALA A 67 12.92 -22.59 -7.45
CA ALA A 67 13.73 -21.45 -7.91
C ALA A 67 13.17 -20.89 -9.22
N GLY A 68 13.40 -19.59 -9.46
CA GLY A 68 12.87 -18.91 -10.63
C GLY A 68 11.38 -18.54 -10.52
N ALA A 69 10.80 -18.55 -9.32
CA ALA A 69 9.49 -17.93 -9.10
C ALA A 69 9.55 -16.43 -9.45
N ILE A 70 8.57 -15.98 -10.22
CA ILE A 70 8.49 -14.60 -10.71
C ILE A 70 7.93 -13.68 -9.63
N ALA A 71 7.00 -14.19 -8.82
CA ALA A 71 6.46 -13.52 -7.67
C ALA A 71 6.20 -14.53 -6.55
N TYR A 72 6.33 -14.08 -5.33
CA TYR A 72 6.13 -14.90 -4.14
C TYR A 72 5.59 -14.04 -3.01
N VAL A 73 4.61 -14.58 -2.32
CA VAL A 73 4.09 -14.01 -1.06
C VAL A 73 3.89 -15.16 -0.09
N SER A 74 4.39 -15.02 1.12
CA SER A 74 4.11 -15.99 2.18
C SER A 74 3.60 -15.32 3.45
N VAL A 75 2.83 -16.10 4.21
CA VAL A 75 2.34 -15.73 5.54
C VAL A 75 2.78 -16.82 6.51
N ASP A 76 3.48 -16.40 7.56
CA ASP A 76 3.86 -17.24 8.68
C ASP A 76 2.97 -16.89 9.89
N LEU A 77 2.02 -17.76 10.20
CA LEU A 77 1.14 -17.64 11.35
C LEU A 77 1.82 -18.15 12.65
N ASP A 78 3.05 -18.66 12.53
CA ASP A 78 3.89 -19.13 13.63
C ASP A 78 5.28 -18.46 13.65
N PRO A 79 5.34 -17.11 13.63
CA PRO A 79 6.60 -16.38 13.67
C PRO A 79 7.30 -16.56 15.02
N SER A 80 8.44 -15.93 15.22
CA SER A 80 9.17 -15.97 16.49
C SER A 80 8.29 -15.61 17.69
N ALA A 81 8.59 -16.16 18.86
CA ALA A 81 7.80 -15.92 20.07
C ALA A 81 7.65 -14.43 20.42
N GLY A 82 8.66 -13.60 20.14
CA GLY A 82 8.60 -12.15 20.30
C GLY A 82 7.54 -11.52 19.42
N GLN A 83 7.59 -11.75 18.11
CA GLN A 83 6.62 -11.20 17.16
C GLN A 83 5.19 -11.64 17.48
N LYS A 84 4.99 -12.88 17.96
CA LYS A 84 3.66 -13.34 18.37
C LYS A 84 3.09 -12.53 19.53
N ILE A 85 3.90 -12.30 20.56
CA ILE A 85 3.47 -11.55 21.74
C ILE A 85 3.11 -10.12 21.33
N GLU A 86 3.96 -9.46 20.59
CA GLU A 86 3.74 -8.10 20.11
C GLU A 86 2.50 -7.99 19.22
N ALA A 87 2.31 -8.93 18.30
CA ALA A 87 1.13 -8.98 17.46
C ALA A 87 -0.16 -9.06 18.29
N ILE A 88 -0.20 -9.95 19.31
CA ILE A 88 -1.37 -10.09 20.20
C ILE A 88 -1.63 -8.79 20.98
N GLU A 89 -0.58 -8.19 21.51
CA GLU A 89 -0.70 -6.97 22.30
C GLU A 89 -1.26 -5.83 21.46
N ILE A 90 -0.76 -5.64 20.25
CA ILE A 90 -1.22 -4.61 19.32
C ILE A 90 -2.68 -4.85 18.92
N LEU A 91 -3.02 -6.08 18.49
CA LEU A 91 -4.39 -6.39 18.03
C LEU A 91 -5.46 -6.20 19.09
N ARG A 92 -5.14 -6.54 20.33
CA ARG A 92 -6.09 -6.36 21.45
C ARG A 92 -6.47 -4.92 21.69
N LYS A 93 -5.66 -3.97 21.22
CA LYS A 93 -5.91 -2.54 21.38
C LYS A 93 -7.02 -2.03 20.45
N PHE A 94 -7.28 -2.70 19.31
CA PHE A 94 -8.25 -2.26 18.31
C PHE A 94 -9.61 -2.95 18.45
N PRO A 95 -10.69 -2.23 18.86
CA PRO A 95 -12.01 -2.81 19.05
C PRO A 95 -12.65 -3.37 17.78
N SER A 96 -12.50 -2.68 16.63
CA SER A 96 -13.06 -3.16 15.36
C SER A 96 -12.42 -4.48 14.93
N LEU A 97 -11.10 -4.60 15.00
CA LEU A 97 -10.38 -5.83 14.67
C LEU A 97 -10.79 -6.98 15.59
N ARG A 98 -11.01 -6.69 16.88
CA ARG A 98 -11.51 -7.70 17.83
C ARG A 98 -12.92 -8.17 17.50
N SER A 99 -13.80 -7.28 17.02
CA SER A 99 -15.18 -7.62 16.69
C SER A 99 -15.31 -8.36 15.37
N GLU A 100 -14.47 -8.00 14.38
CA GLU A 100 -14.50 -8.63 13.05
C GLU A 100 -13.83 -10.00 13.04
N LEU A 101 -12.75 -10.16 13.80
CA LEU A 101 -11.95 -11.39 13.83
C LEU A 101 -12.36 -12.35 14.95
N ASP A 102 -13.29 -11.95 15.85
CA ASP A 102 -13.72 -12.74 17.02
C ASP A 102 -12.53 -13.36 17.79
N ILE A 103 -11.42 -12.59 17.86
CA ILE A 103 -10.15 -13.06 18.42
C ILE A 103 -10.26 -13.15 19.92
N SER A 104 -10.53 -14.34 20.41
CA SER A 104 -10.20 -14.71 21.78
C SER A 104 -8.72 -15.10 21.83
N SER A 105 -8.07 -14.94 22.97
CA SER A 105 -6.62 -15.18 23.17
C SER A 105 -6.18 -16.64 22.95
N ARG A 106 -7.06 -17.51 22.47
CA ARG A 106 -6.85 -18.93 22.24
C ARG A 106 -7.35 -19.42 20.89
N ASP A 107 -7.90 -18.53 20.05
CA ASP A 107 -8.50 -18.95 18.79
C ASP A 107 -7.42 -19.11 17.72
N ASP A 108 -7.54 -20.20 16.99
CA ASP A 108 -6.74 -20.52 15.85
C ASP A 108 -7.17 -19.64 14.66
N LEU A 109 -6.26 -18.80 14.18
CA LEU A 109 -6.53 -17.97 13.00
C LEU A 109 -6.85 -18.76 11.76
N ARG A 110 -6.25 -19.91 11.61
CA ARG A 110 -6.58 -20.82 10.52
C ARG A 110 -8.07 -21.10 10.51
N ARG A 111 -8.67 -21.26 11.72
CA ARG A 111 -10.13 -21.39 11.88
C ARG A 111 -10.87 -20.15 11.39
N THR A 112 -10.45 -18.96 11.79
CA THR A 112 -11.10 -17.70 11.38
C THR A 112 -11.07 -17.52 9.87
N VAL A 113 -9.93 -17.80 9.24
CA VAL A 113 -9.78 -17.77 7.77
C VAL A 113 -10.71 -18.79 7.12
N PHE A 114 -10.72 -20.02 7.62
CA PHE A 114 -11.60 -21.08 7.09
C PHE A 114 -13.08 -20.73 7.22
N GLU A 115 -13.52 -20.24 8.36
CA GLU A 115 -14.92 -19.82 8.59
C GLU A 115 -15.31 -18.62 7.69
N SER A 116 -14.38 -17.72 7.41
CA SER A 116 -14.60 -16.62 6.46
C SER A 116 -14.83 -17.15 5.04
N ILE A 117 -14.05 -18.15 4.61
CA ILE A 117 -14.25 -18.83 3.34
C ILE A 117 -15.60 -19.54 3.32
N GLN A 118 -15.97 -20.21 4.42
CA GLN A 118 -17.30 -20.86 4.54
C GLN A 118 -18.45 -19.87 4.45
N LYS A 119 -18.34 -18.68 5.05
CA LYS A 119 -19.38 -17.63 4.98
C LYS A 119 -19.59 -17.11 3.56
N SER A 120 -18.56 -17.10 2.75
CA SER A 120 -18.61 -16.64 1.35
C SER A 120 -18.95 -17.74 0.34
N GLY A 121 -18.99 -19.02 0.75
CA GLY A 121 -19.16 -20.18 -0.10
C GLY A 121 -20.21 -21.19 0.44
N ASP A 122 -20.37 -22.28 -0.31
CA ASP A 122 -21.37 -23.33 -0.02
C ASP A 122 -20.88 -24.42 0.94
N CYS A 123 -19.65 -24.29 1.50
CA CYS A 123 -18.97 -25.33 2.28
C CYS A 123 -19.42 -25.46 3.76
N LYS A 124 -20.69 -25.32 4.03
CA LYS A 124 -21.27 -25.42 5.40
C LYS A 124 -21.22 -26.82 6.04
N SER A 125 -20.89 -27.83 5.24
CA SER A 125 -20.84 -29.24 5.71
C SER A 125 -19.48 -29.66 6.26
N LEU A 126 -18.44 -28.83 6.12
CA LEU A 126 -17.12 -29.10 6.66
C LEU A 126 -16.98 -28.48 8.06
N ASP A 127 -16.41 -29.23 9.01
CA ASP A 127 -16.02 -28.74 10.32
C ASP A 127 -14.53 -28.47 10.36
N TYR A 128 -14.14 -27.29 10.89
CA TYR A 128 -12.72 -26.92 10.94
C TYR A 128 -11.90 -27.90 11.81
N ALA A 129 -12.43 -28.24 13.00
CA ALA A 129 -11.70 -29.06 13.96
C ALA A 129 -11.52 -30.52 13.49
N ASP A 130 -12.52 -31.04 12.77
CA ASP A 130 -12.52 -32.43 12.31
C ASP A 130 -11.89 -32.60 10.91
N ASP A 131 -12.10 -31.60 10.01
CA ASP A 131 -11.76 -31.77 8.59
C ASP A 131 -10.50 -31.00 8.14
N VAL A 132 -10.04 -29.98 8.92
CA VAL A 132 -8.96 -29.06 8.50
C VAL A 132 -7.84 -28.98 9.54
N GLU A 133 -8.15 -28.73 10.78
CA GLU A 133 -7.17 -28.51 11.86
C GLU A 133 -6.14 -29.65 12.02
N PRO A 134 -6.51 -30.95 11.85
CA PRO A 134 -5.58 -32.05 12.09
C PRO A 134 -4.35 -32.05 11.15
N TRP A 135 -4.53 -31.53 9.93
CA TRP A 135 -3.48 -31.63 8.92
C TRP A 135 -2.88 -30.29 8.49
N ILE A 136 -3.55 -29.15 8.70
CA ILE A 136 -3.06 -27.86 8.24
C ILE A 136 -1.98 -27.29 9.17
N GLY A 137 -0.87 -26.84 8.59
CA GLY A 137 0.19 -26.15 9.31
C GLY A 137 -0.07 -24.66 9.48
N ASN A 138 0.95 -23.91 9.83
CA ASN A 138 0.88 -22.49 10.15
C ASN A 138 1.41 -21.60 9.02
N ARG A 139 1.99 -22.14 7.96
CA ARG A 139 2.63 -21.39 6.89
C ARG A 139 1.95 -21.65 5.56
N VAL A 140 1.76 -20.58 4.82
CA VAL A 140 1.21 -20.63 3.47
C VAL A 140 1.99 -19.71 2.56
N ALA A 141 2.18 -20.12 1.31
CA ALA A 141 2.72 -19.22 0.28
C ALA A 141 1.96 -19.36 -1.02
N LEU A 142 1.88 -18.23 -1.72
CA LEU A 142 1.44 -18.14 -3.10
C LEU A 142 2.63 -17.74 -3.97
N ALA A 143 2.85 -18.45 -5.05
CA ALA A 143 3.89 -18.13 -6.02
C ALA A 143 3.35 -18.12 -7.44
N ALA A 144 3.98 -17.33 -8.28
CA ALA A 144 3.78 -17.31 -9.72
C ALA A 144 5.06 -17.84 -10.40
N LEU A 145 4.92 -18.91 -11.18
CA LEU A 145 6.02 -19.52 -11.91
C LEU A 145 5.89 -19.26 -13.41
N PRO A 146 6.99 -19.19 -14.17
CA PRO A 146 6.92 -19.02 -15.60
C PRO A 146 6.18 -20.22 -16.25
N ALA A 147 5.30 -19.94 -17.20
CA ALA A 147 4.68 -20.98 -17.99
C ALA A 147 5.73 -21.67 -18.88
N THR A 148 5.55 -22.97 -19.16
CA THR A 148 6.44 -23.72 -20.07
C THR A 148 6.29 -23.17 -21.49
N GLU A 149 7.38 -23.06 -22.24
CA GLU A 149 7.36 -22.63 -23.65
C GLU A 149 6.36 -23.46 -24.45
N GLY A 150 5.43 -22.79 -25.15
CA GLY A 150 4.40 -23.41 -25.98
C GLY A 150 2.97 -23.29 -25.45
N SER A 151 2.74 -22.76 -24.25
CA SER A 151 1.41 -22.40 -23.76
C SER A 151 1.01 -21.04 -24.33
N ALA A 152 0.22 -21.01 -25.40
CA ALA A 152 -0.10 -19.76 -26.08
C ALA A 152 -0.95 -18.78 -25.26
N ASP A 153 -1.65 -19.26 -24.23
CA ASP A 153 -2.63 -18.48 -23.45
C ASP A 153 -2.26 -18.28 -21.97
N GLU A 154 -1.29 -19.03 -21.44
CA GLU A 154 -0.85 -18.91 -20.02
C GLU A 154 0.59 -18.43 -19.96
N LYS A 155 0.84 -17.25 -19.39
CA LYS A 155 2.19 -16.69 -19.16
C LYS A 155 2.78 -17.11 -17.82
N VAL A 156 1.94 -17.39 -16.85
CA VAL A 156 2.30 -17.79 -15.49
C VAL A 156 1.46 -18.96 -15.03
N LYS A 157 2.06 -19.78 -14.18
CA LYS A 157 1.39 -20.88 -13.47
C LYS A 157 1.31 -20.54 -11.99
N PRO A 158 0.11 -20.47 -11.40
CA PRO A 158 -0.04 -20.24 -9.98
C PRO A 158 0.34 -21.51 -9.19
N LEU A 159 0.98 -21.29 -8.05
CA LEU A 159 1.34 -22.30 -7.09
C LEU A 159 0.91 -21.84 -5.69
N LEU A 160 0.13 -22.66 -5.01
CA LEU A 160 -0.15 -22.47 -3.58
C LEU A 160 0.60 -23.56 -2.80
N ALA A 161 1.45 -23.17 -1.86
CA ALA A 161 2.15 -24.06 -0.95
C ALA A 161 1.52 -23.95 0.45
N LEU A 162 1.03 -25.07 0.97
CA LEU A 162 0.43 -25.16 2.31
C LEU A 162 1.32 -26.03 3.19
N GLN A 163 1.74 -25.50 4.33
CA GLN A 163 2.40 -26.33 5.33
C GLN A 163 1.39 -27.33 5.90
N VAL A 164 1.83 -28.57 6.08
CA VAL A 164 0.97 -29.65 6.56
C VAL A 164 1.69 -30.50 7.60
N SER A 165 0.93 -31.03 8.55
CA SER A 165 1.43 -31.99 9.54
C SER A 165 1.36 -33.43 9.03
N ASP A 166 0.41 -33.73 8.13
CA ASP A 166 0.23 -35.01 7.48
C ASP A 166 -0.20 -34.81 6.02
N GLN A 167 0.58 -35.35 5.08
CA GLN A 167 0.35 -35.15 3.65
C GLN A 167 -0.87 -35.94 3.10
N ASP A 168 -1.15 -37.12 3.67
CA ASP A 168 -2.27 -37.96 3.22
C ASP A 168 -3.61 -37.42 3.75
N GLU A 169 -3.65 -36.96 5.00
CA GLU A 169 -4.79 -36.25 5.57
C GLU A 169 -5.03 -34.94 4.85
N ALA A 170 -4.00 -34.16 4.58
CA ALA A 170 -4.09 -32.91 3.82
C ALA A 170 -4.67 -33.15 2.42
N ARG A 171 -4.19 -34.15 1.70
CA ARG A 171 -4.72 -34.51 0.38
C ARG A 171 -6.21 -34.86 0.43
N THR A 172 -6.65 -35.57 1.47
CA THR A 172 -8.02 -35.95 1.68
C THR A 172 -8.89 -34.73 2.01
N GLY A 173 -8.44 -33.88 2.93
CA GLY A 173 -9.13 -32.62 3.32
C GLY A 173 -9.26 -31.64 2.16
N ILE A 174 -8.17 -31.42 1.40
CA ILE A 174 -8.21 -30.56 0.22
C ILE A 174 -9.23 -31.06 -0.82
N ARG A 175 -9.31 -32.37 -1.07
CA ARG A 175 -10.32 -32.95 -1.96
C ARG A 175 -11.75 -32.77 -1.45
N ALA A 176 -11.94 -32.82 -0.12
CA ALA A 176 -13.25 -32.56 0.48
C ALA A 176 -13.65 -31.08 0.31
N ILE A 177 -12.72 -30.15 0.50
CA ILE A 177 -12.92 -28.72 0.28
C ILE A 177 -13.26 -28.43 -1.19
N GLN A 178 -12.52 -29.00 -2.14
CA GLN A 178 -12.80 -28.85 -3.58
C GLN A 178 -14.21 -29.31 -3.95
N LYS A 179 -14.56 -30.51 -3.51
CA LYS A 179 -15.89 -31.08 -3.76
C LYS A 179 -17.00 -30.20 -3.20
N CYS A 180 -16.79 -29.64 -2.05
CA CYS A 180 -17.71 -28.74 -1.37
C CYS A 180 -17.87 -27.41 -2.13
N ALA A 181 -16.78 -26.85 -2.65
CA ALA A 181 -16.81 -25.62 -3.45
C ALA A 181 -17.49 -25.77 -4.82
N GLY A 182 -17.96 -27.00 -5.16
CA GLY A 182 -18.62 -27.28 -6.43
C GLY A 182 -17.68 -27.21 -7.64
N ASP A 183 -16.38 -27.35 -7.40
CA ASP A 183 -15.37 -27.36 -8.45
C ASP A 183 -15.16 -28.81 -8.92
N ASP A 184 -15.65 -29.11 -10.12
CA ASP A 184 -15.50 -30.43 -10.73
C ASP A 184 -14.08 -30.64 -11.32
N GLU A 185 -13.30 -29.58 -11.50
CA GLU A 185 -11.91 -29.64 -11.95
C GLU A 185 -10.99 -29.94 -10.77
N LYS A 186 -10.29 -31.06 -10.84
CA LYS A 186 -9.38 -31.50 -9.78
C LYS A 186 -8.08 -30.70 -9.83
N LEU A 187 -7.81 -29.91 -8.78
CA LEU A 187 -6.49 -29.31 -8.58
C LEU A 187 -5.39 -30.39 -8.56
N GLY A 188 -4.24 -30.09 -9.12
CA GLY A 188 -3.03 -30.89 -8.91
C GLY A 188 -2.58 -30.77 -7.46
N ILE A 189 -2.19 -31.87 -6.84
CA ILE A 189 -1.67 -31.94 -5.48
C ILE A 189 -0.37 -32.74 -5.48
N ALA A 190 0.74 -32.13 -5.10
CA ALA A 190 2.04 -32.80 -4.94
C ALA A 190 2.63 -32.48 -3.56
N ALA A 191 3.49 -33.35 -3.07
CA ALA A 191 4.20 -33.16 -1.80
C ALA A 191 5.58 -32.53 -2.06
N SER A 192 6.02 -31.63 -1.17
CA SER A 192 7.37 -31.04 -1.18
C SER A 192 7.78 -30.73 0.27
N GLY A 193 8.65 -31.54 0.85
CA GLY A 193 9.04 -31.42 2.28
C GLY A 193 7.83 -31.46 3.21
N ASP A 194 7.71 -30.48 4.10
CA ASP A 194 6.59 -30.31 5.02
C ASP A 194 5.38 -29.60 4.37
N TYR A 195 5.34 -29.49 3.04
CA TYR A 195 4.33 -28.77 2.31
C TYR A 195 3.58 -29.65 1.32
N VAL A 196 2.35 -29.26 1.05
CA VAL A 196 1.57 -29.71 -0.09
C VAL A 196 1.46 -28.56 -1.08
N LEU A 197 1.83 -28.82 -2.33
CA LEU A 197 1.77 -27.90 -3.45
C LEU A 197 0.48 -28.10 -4.22
N LEU A 198 -0.24 -27.00 -4.48
CA LEU A 198 -1.46 -26.99 -5.26
C LEU A 198 -1.27 -26.16 -6.51
N SER A 199 -1.68 -26.72 -7.67
CA SER A 199 -1.70 -26.04 -8.95
C SER A 199 -2.93 -26.44 -9.75
N GLU A 200 -3.23 -25.79 -10.86
CA GLU A 200 -4.42 -26.07 -11.67
C GLU A 200 -4.42 -27.51 -12.23
N LYS A 201 -3.23 -28.02 -12.58
CA LYS A 201 -3.08 -29.36 -13.19
C LYS A 201 -2.15 -30.23 -12.36
N GLN A 202 -2.47 -31.53 -12.27
CA GLN A 202 -1.61 -32.49 -11.56
C GLN A 202 -0.18 -32.52 -12.11
N ALA A 203 -0.02 -32.49 -13.43
CA ALA A 203 1.31 -32.49 -14.05
C ALA A 203 2.13 -31.24 -13.69
N ASP A 204 1.49 -30.11 -13.49
CA ASP A 204 2.17 -28.87 -13.06
C ASP A 204 2.60 -28.97 -11.59
N ALA A 205 1.71 -29.45 -10.70
CA ALA A 205 2.05 -29.67 -9.30
C ALA A 205 3.23 -30.67 -9.14
N ASP A 206 3.22 -31.79 -9.85
CA ASP A 206 4.29 -32.79 -9.83
C ASP A 206 5.61 -32.22 -10.36
N ALA A 207 5.55 -31.45 -11.47
CA ALA A 207 6.72 -30.80 -12.03
C ALA A 207 7.32 -29.75 -11.09
N MET A 208 6.47 -28.96 -10.44
CA MET A 208 6.88 -27.94 -9.47
C MET A 208 7.50 -28.57 -8.22
N ALA A 209 6.94 -29.67 -7.68
CA ALA A 209 7.52 -30.39 -6.56
C ALA A 209 8.91 -30.92 -6.92
N THR A 210 9.07 -31.58 -8.09
CA THR A 210 10.37 -32.05 -8.56
C THR A 210 11.38 -30.92 -8.77
N ALA A 211 10.93 -29.78 -9.28
CA ALA A 211 11.78 -28.62 -9.47
C ALA A 211 12.25 -28.02 -8.12
N ALA A 212 11.35 -27.91 -7.14
CA ALA A 212 11.69 -27.44 -5.80
C ALA A 212 12.68 -28.34 -5.08
N GLU A 213 12.55 -29.68 -5.21
CA GLU A 213 13.54 -30.63 -4.69
C GLU A 213 14.93 -30.46 -5.32
N SER A 214 14.98 -30.02 -6.57
CA SER A 214 16.24 -29.81 -7.29
C SER A 214 16.89 -28.47 -7.00
N ALA A 215 16.08 -27.41 -6.88
CA ALA A 215 16.49 -26.05 -6.58
C ALA A 215 15.27 -25.29 -6.01
N ALA A 216 15.32 -24.97 -4.73
CA ALA A 216 14.27 -24.22 -4.05
C ALA A 216 14.46 -22.71 -4.20
N LEU A 217 13.37 -21.96 -4.07
CA LEU A 217 13.40 -20.49 -4.07
C LEU A 217 14.24 -19.95 -2.90
N ALA A 218 14.24 -20.63 -1.77
CA ALA A 218 15.07 -20.27 -0.61
C ALA A 218 16.57 -20.24 -0.92
N ASP A 219 17.03 -21.03 -1.89
CA ASP A 219 18.43 -21.11 -2.34
C ASP A 219 18.68 -20.28 -3.61
N ASP A 220 17.64 -19.62 -4.17
CA ASP A 220 17.77 -18.77 -5.34
C ASP A 220 18.55 -17.49 -5.02
N ALA A 221 19.57 -17.20 -5.83
CA ALA A 221 20.50 -16.11 -5.55
C ALA A 221 19.82 -14.72 -5.67
N ASP A 222 18.87 -14.55 -6.60
CA ASP A 222 18.14 -13.29 -6.74
C ASP A 222 17.13 -13.11 -5.59
N PHE A 223 16.44 -14.17 -5.21
CA PHE A 223 15.55 -14.15 -4.04
C PHE A 223 16.33 -13.79 -2.77
N THR A 224 17.43 -14.50 -2.48
CA THR A 224 18.26 -14.25 -1.29
C THR A 224 18.82 -12.82 -1.28
N LYS A 225 19.36 -12.35 -2.42
CA LYS A 225 19.86 -10.98 -2.57
C LYS A 225 18.81 -9.93 -2.22
N TRP A 226 17.55 -10.13 -2.65
CA TRP A 226 16.48 -9.19 -2.38
C TRP A 226 15.99 -9.27 -0.94
N MET A 227 15.88 -10.47 -0.38
CA MET A 227 15.48 -10.67 1.01
C MET A 227 16.49 -10.10 2.00
N ASP A 228 17.80 -10.20 1.71
CA ASP A 228 18.86 -9.61 2.56
C ASP A 228 18.76 -8.08 2.68
N ARG A 229 18.01 -7.42 1.78
CA ARG A 229 17.79 -5.96 1.81
C ARG A 229 16.63 -5.51 2.68
N THR A 230 15.80 -6.44 3.13
CA THR A 230 14.63 -6.16 4.00
C THR A 230 14.87 -6.51 5.47
N GLY A 231 16.12 -6.81 5.83
CA GLY A 231 16.50 -7.13 7.21
C GLY A 231 15.89 -8.43 7.73
N ASP A 232 15.41 -8.43 8.97
CA ASP A 232 14.90 -9.65 9.63
C ASP A 232 13.60 -10.16 9.00
N SER A 233 13.38 -11.46 9.08
CA SER A 233 12.17 -12.12 8.62
C SER A 233 10.94 -11.64 9.40
N GLY A 234 9.78 -11.69 8.76
CA GLY A 234 8.51 -11.25 9.33
C GLY A 234 7.38 -12.26 9.19
N ILE A 235 6.20 -11.81 9.54
CA ILE A 235 4.96 -12.56 9.38
C ILE A 235 4.56 -12.66 7.91
N ILE A 236 4.79 -11.61 7.14
CA ILE A 236 4.54 -11.60 5.69
C ILE A 236 5.86 -11.34 4.98
N THR A 237 6.14 -12.15 3.98
CA THR A 237 7.28 -12.00 3.08
C THR A 237 6.79 -11.87 1.66
N MET A 238 7.33 -10.92 0.92
CA MET A 238 6.98 -10.64 -0.48
C MET A 238 8.26 -10.57 -1.33
N TYR A 239 8.17 -11.09 -2.55
CA TYR A 239 9.25 -11.02 -3.53
C TYR A 239 8.70 -10.90 -4.94
N ALA A 240 9.38 -10.13 -5.76
CA ALA A 240 9.10 -10.01 -7.18
C ALA A 240 10.42 -9.98 -7.96
N ALA A 241 10.59 -10.93 -8.86
CA ALA A 241 11.70 -10.95 -9.81
C ALA A 241 11.48 -9.89 -10.92
N LYS A 242 12.52 -9.59 -11.70
CA LYS A 242 12.44 -8.63 -12.81
C LYS A 242 11.36 -8.99 -13.84
N GLU A 243 11.09 -10.28 -14.04
CA GLU A 243 10.07 -10.81 -14.95
C GLU A 243 8.64 -10.42 -14.54
N ALA A 244 8.42 -10.09 -13.26
CA ALA A 244 7.13 -9.66 -12.73
C ALA A 244 6.60 -8.38 -13.42
N ALA A 245 7.49 -7.51 -13.88
CA ALA A 245 7.12 -6.29 -14.60
C ALA A 245 6.28 -6.59 -15.85
N GLY A 246 6.69 -7.55 -16.67
CA GLY A 246 5.95 -7.94 -17.88
C GLY A 246 4.56 -8.49 -17.58
N ILE A 247 4.44 -9.26 -16.50
CA ILE A 247 3.16 -9.83 -16.06
C ILE A 247 2.22 -8.75 -15.52
N ALA A 248 2.75 -7.81 -14.73
CA ALA A 248 1.98 -6.69 -14.21
C ALA A 248 1.39 -5.81 -15.32
N VAL A 249 2.17 -5.54 -16.39
CA VAL A 249 1.71 -4.82 -17.59
C VAL A 249 0.58 -5.56 -18.28
N ASP A 250 0.72 -6.87 -18.47
CA ASP A 250 -0.29 -7.70 -19.12
C ASP A 250 -1.60 -7.74 -18.33
N LEU A 251 -1.52 -7.93 -17.01
CA LEU A 251 -2.70 -7.95 -16.12
C LEU A 251 -3.41 -6.60 -16.13
N ALA A 252 -2.67 -5.50 -16.06
CA ALA A 252 -3.23 -4.15 -16.16
C ALA A 252 -3.94 -3.95 -17.50
N GLY A 253 -3.36 -4.46 -18.58
CA GLY A 253 -3.97 -4.42 -19.91
C GLY A 253 -5.24 -5.27 -20.06
N GLN A 254 -5.36 -6.38 -19.33
CA GLN A 254 -6.56 -7.23 -19.31
C GLN A 254 -7.70 -6.58 -18.55
N THR A 255 -7.43 -5.98 -17.40
CA THR A 255 -8.45 -5.32 -16.57
C THR A 255 -9.20 -4.22 -17.34
N ASP A 256 -8.51 -3.46 -18.19
CA ASP A 256 -9.13 -2.41 -19.01
C ASP A 256 -10.01 -2.99 -20.14
N ARG A 257 -9.68 -4.18 -20.66
CA ARG A 257 -10.53 -4.86 -21.65
C ARG A 257 -11.82 -5.39 -21.04
N ASP A 258 -11.75 -5.91 -19.82
CA ASP A 258 -12.91 -6.48 -19.12
C ASP A 258 -13.86 -5.40 -18.58
N SER A 259 -13.34 -4.21 -18.24
CA SER A 259 -14.14 -3.06 -17.78
C SER A 259 -14.83 -2.29 -18.92
N GLY A 260 -14.49 -2.57 -20.17
CA GLY A 260 -15.09 -1.89 -21.33
C GLY A 260 -14.61 -0.45 -21.55
N ASP A 261 -13.58 -0.02 -20.84
CA ASP A 261 -13.02 1.35 -20.89
C ASP A 261 -12.16 1.63 -22.13
N LEU A 262 -12.14 0.70 -23.10
CA LEU A 262 -11.40 0.91 -24.34
C LEU A 262 -12.22 1.71 -25.34
N GLU A 263 -11.78 2.92 -25.68
CA GLU A 263 -12.29 3.61 -26.85
C GLU A 263 -12.02 2.81 -28.14
N PRO A 264 -12.99 2.70 -29.07
CA PRO A 264 -12.80 2.02 -30.32
C PRO A 264 -11.66 2.67 -31.13
N GLY A 265 -10.54 1.97 -31.27
CA GLY A 265 -9.38 2.44 -32.04
C GLY A 265 -8.13 2.78 -31.21
N SER A 266 -8.17 2.70 -29.88
CA SER A 266 -6.97 2.87 -29.05
C SER A 266 -6.11 1.61 -29.06
N SER A 267 -4.87 1.72 -29.51
CA SER A 267 -3.87 0.65 -29.46
C SER A 267 -3.25 0.55 -28.07
N GLY A 268 -3.95 -0.06 -27.13
CA GLY A 268 -3.46 -0.38 -25.79
C GLY A 268 -4.24 0.32 -24.67
N SER A 269 -4.32 -0.37 -23.57
CA SER A 269 -4.94 0.06 -22.33
C SER A 269 -4.17 1.26 -21.75
N ARG A 270 -4.86 2.29 -21.27
CA ARG A 270 -4.24 3.45 -20.63
C ARG A 270 -3.49 3.02 -19.36
N ARG A 271 -4.10 2.14 -18.57
CA ARG A 271 -3.52 1.57 -17.34
C ARG A 271 -2.29 0.71 -17.65
N GLY A 272 -2.34 -0.13 -18.70
CA GLY A 272 -1.19 -0.94 -19.15
C GLY A 272 0.02 -0.07 -19.50
N LYS A 273 -0.18 1.04 -20.22
CA LYS A 273 0.90 1.99 -20.54
C LYS A 273 1.47 2.70 -19.30
N GLN A 274 0.64 3.02 -18.33
CA GLN A 274 1.08 3.62 -17.07
C GLN A 274 1.93 2.64 -16.27
N VAL A 275 1.48 1.38 -16.13
CA VAL A 275 2.24 0.32 -15.45
C VAL A 275 3.55 0.02 -16.19
N GLU A 276 3.52 -0.04 -17.53
CA GLU A 276 4.74 -0.21 -18.35
C GLU A 276 5.74 0.92 -18.13
N ALA A 277 5.28 2.17 -18.10
CA ALA A 277 6.14 3.30 -17.84
C ALA A 277 6.77 3.24 -16.43
N ALA A 278 5.97 2.88 -15.41
CA ALA A 278 6.41 2.78 -14.03
C ALA A 278 7.41 1.63 -13.80
N LEU A 279 7.33 0.55 -14.58
CA LEU A 279 8.13 -0.66 -14.41
C LEU A 279 9.23 -0.81 -15.48
N ARG A 280 9.48 0.19 -16.31
CA ARG A 280 10.40 0.10 -17.46
C ARG A 280 11.83 -0.32 -17.10
N GLY A 281 12.30 0.03 -15.93
CA GLY A 281 13.63 -0.30 -15.42
C GLY A 281 13.64 -1.33 -14.31
N PHE A 282 12.50 -1.95 -14.00
CA PHE A 282 12.37 -2.81 -12.84
C PHE A 282 13.32 -4.00 -12.86
N GLU A 283 14.14 -4.11 -11.81
CA GLU A 283 15.14 -5.18 -11.64
C GLU A 283 14.72 -6.20 -10.56
N GLY A 284 13.75 -5.85 -9.71
CA GLY A 284 13.24 -6.71 -8.64
C GLY A 284 12.79 -5.93 -7.42
N ALA A 285 12.09 -6.61 -6.52
CA ALA A 285 11.64 -6.06 -5.24
C ALA A 285 11.49 -7.14 -4.19
N ALA A 286 11.62 -6.76 -2.93
CA ALA A 286 11.23 -7.55 -1.78
C ALA A 286 10.53 -6.68 -0.73
N GLY A 287 9.75 -7.33 0.13
CA GLY A 287 9.11 -6.67 1.26
C GLY A 287 8.85 -7.64 2.40
N VAL A 288 8.87 -7.11 3.61
CA VAL A 288 8.60 -7.86 4.83
C VAL A 288 7.68 -7.03 5.72
N ILE A 289 6.70 -7.68 6.34
CA ILE A 289 5.91 -7.11 7.42
C ILE A 289 6.19 -7.91 8.68
N ARG A 290 6.58 -7.21 9.75
CA ARG A 290 6.93 -7.81 11.03
C ARG A 290 6.44 -6.98 12.21
N PHE A 291 6.44 -7.58 13.39
CA PHE A 291 6.30 -6.85 14.65
C PHE A 291 7.70 -6.74 15.26
N ASN A 292 8.10 -5.55 15.58
CA ASN A 292 9.44 -5.27 16.06
C ASN A 292 9.45 -4.07 17.01
N ASP A 293 9.97 -4.24 18.22
CA ASP A 293 10.07 -3.20 19.25
C ASP A 293 8.74 -2.46 19.53
N GLY A 294 7.64 -3.22 19.63
CA GLY A 294 6.30 -2.68 19.91
C GLY A 294 5.65 -1.94 18.73
N ALA A 295 6.24 -2.01 17.54
CA ALA A 295 5.71 -1.44 16.32
C ALA A 295 5.28 -2.52 15.31
N VAL A 296 4.28 -2.19 14.49
CA VAL A 296 4.08 -2.84 13.21
C VAL A 296 5.05 -2.20 12.22
N GLU A 297 5.91 -2.98 11.62
CA GLU A 297 6.91 -2.51 10.68
C GLU A 297 6.73 -3.17 9.32
N ALA A 298 6.71 -2.38 8.25
CA ALA A 298 6.75 -2.87 6.89
C ALA A 298 7.96 -2.25 6.19
N GLU A 299 8.85 -3.11 5.71
CA GLU A 299 10.07 -2.72 5.01
C GLU A 299 10.03 -3.25 3.59
N PHE A 300 10.35 -2.38 2.63
CA PHE A 300 10.37 -2.67 1.21
C PHE A 300 11.67 -2.22 0.58
N SER A 301 12.16 -3.01 -0.37
CA SER A 301 13.30 -2.66 -1.21
C SER A 301 12.97 -2.97 -2.66
N SER A 302 13.33 -2.06 -3.58
CA SER A 302 13.10 -2.25 -5.01
C SER A 302 14.14 -1.52 -5.84
N LYS A 303 14.34 -1.95 -7.08
CA LYS A 303 15.22 -1.24 -8.01
C LYS A 303 14.56 -1.11 -9.39
N GLY A 304 14.75 0.07 -10.00
CA GLY A 304 14.28 0.36 -11.34
C GLY A 304 12.78 0.62 -11.43
N LEU A 305 12.09 0.90 -10.31
CA LEU A 305 10.83 1.60 -10.36
C LEU A 305 11.10 3.04 -10.82
N SER A 306 10.16 3.64 -11.58
CA SER A 306 10.28 5.07 -11.91
C SER A 306 10.48 5.86 -10.62
N LYS A 307 11.50 6.71 -10.60
CA LYS A 307 11.82 7.54 -9.44
C LYS A 307 10.57 8.31 -9.02
N GLY A 308 10.12 8.10 -7.80
CA GLY A 308 9.11 8.97 -7.17
C GLY A 308 9.70 10.36 -6.93
N MET A 309 8.89 11.31 -6.46
CA MET A 309 9.32 12.68 -6.16
C MET A 309 10.40 12.79 -5.07
N GLY A 310 10.92 11.70 -4.54
CA GLY A 310 11.84 11.69 -3.41
C GLY A 310 13.03 10.74 -3.59
N GLY A 311 13.64 10.64 -4.75
CA GLY A 311 14.82 9.83 -4.95
C GLY A 311 16.09 10.67 -5.04
N ALA A 312 16.81 10.89 -3.97
CA ALA A 312 18.10 11.54 -3.98
C ALA A 312 19.20 10.53 -3.68
N ASP A 313 20.25 10.51 -4.53
CA ASP A 313 21.48 9.78 -4.26
C ASP A 313 22.15 10.33 -3.00
N GLY A 314 21.75 9.84 -1.81
CA GLY A 314 22.44 10.11 -0.54
C GLY A 314 22.48 11.58 -0.08
N GLU A 315 21.83 12.51 -0.76
CA GLU A 315 21.66 13.87 -0.26
C GLU A 315 20.54 13.91 0.79
N GLN A 316 20.84 14.57 1.90
CA GLN A 316 19.90 14.72 3.01
C GLN A 316 18.68 15.49 2.50
N GLY A 317 17.51 14.93 2.69
CA GLY A 317 16.26 15.62 2.45
C GLY A 317 16.10 16.89 3.30
N PRO A 318 15.03 17.65 3.10
CA PRO A 318 14.74 18.79 3.94
C PRO A 318 14.80 18.30 5.39
N ASP A 319 15.56 19.01 6.21
CA ASP A 319 15.85 18.59 7.59
C ASP A 319 14.57 18.60 8.44
N VAL A 320 13.73 17.57 8.21
CA VAL A 320 12.45 17.36 8.89
C VAL A 320 12.64 17.29 10.42
N ALA A 321 13.82 16.84 10.87
CA ALA A 321 14.15 16.75 12.28
C ALA A 321 14.27 18.12 12.94
N THR A 322 14.50 19.19 12.18
CA THR A 322 14.55 20.56 12.68
C THR A 322 13.22 21.29 12.68
N LEU A 323 12.12 20.62 12.39
CA LEU A 323 10.78 21.19 12.59
C LEU A 323 10.46 21.31 14.09
N PRO A 324 9.46 22.12 14.46
CA PRO A 324 9.07 22.26 15.87
C PRO A 324 8.72 20.91 16.50
N ALA A 325 9.16 20.64 17.72
CA ALA A 325 8.80 19.44 18.49
C ALA A 325 7.29 19.25 18.68
N THR A 326 6.53 20.32 18.52
CA THR A 326 5.05 20.32 18.59
C THR A 326 4.38 19.93 17.29
N THR A 327 5.13 19.52 16.26
CA THR A 327 4.57 19.06 14.98
C THR A 327 3.77 17.78 15.17
N ALA A 328 2.46 17.85 14.90
CA ALA A 328 1.55 16.70 14.99
C ALA A 328 1.54 15.85 13.73
N ALA A 329 1.75 16.48 12.56
CA ALA A 329 1.87 15.74 11.30
C ALA A 329 2.77 16.52 10.34
N VAL A 330 3.55 15.81 9.54
CA VAL A 330 4.35 16.37 8.45
C VAL A 330 4.48 15.42 7.29
N LEU A 331 4.41 15.99 6.09
CA LEU A 331 4.88 15.38 4.84
C LEU A 331 6.07 16.22 4.36
N SER A 332 7.22 15.59 4.23
CA SER A 332 8.48 16.21 3.81
C SER A 332 9.08 15.46 2.65
N VAL A 333 9.58 16.18 1.65
CA VAL A 333 10.18 15.60 0.45
C VAL A 333 11.41 16.43 0.07
N ALA A 334 12.54 15.76 -0.17
CA ALA A 334 13.69 16.32 -0.86
C ALA A 334 13.49 16.22 -2.37
N LEU A 335 13.87 17.23 -3.09
CA LEU A 335 13.74 17.29 -4.54
C LEU A 335 15.13 17.34 -5.15
N GLN A 336 15.38 16.48 -6.13
CA GLN A 336 16.65 16.47 -6.89
C GLN A 336 16.58 17.43 -8.05
N ASP A 337 17.75 17.95 -8.47
CA ASP A 337 17.87 18.65 -9.74
C ASP A 337 17.33 17.80 -10.89
N GLY A 338 16.47 18.37 -11.71
CA GLY A 338 15.88 17.69 -12.87
C GLY A 338 14.73 16.72 -12.58
N TRP A 339 14.29 16.57 -11.34
CA TRP A 339 13.12 15.72 -10.99
C TRP A 339 11.87 16.12 -11.77
N LEU A 340 11.75 17.43 -12.04
CA LEU A 340 10.59 17.99 -12.73
C LEU A 340 10.57 17.58 -14.20
N ASP A 341 11.73 17.51 -14.86
CA ASP A 341 11.84 17.10 -16.26
C ASP A 341 11.35 15.67 -16.47
N GLU A 342 11.73 14.73 -15.59
CA GLU A 342 11.25 13.36 -15.63
C GLU A 342 9.73 13.26 -15.36
N GLY A 343 9.25 14.03 -14.38
CA GLY A 343 7.82 14.14 -14.07
C GLY A 343 7.02 14.70 -15.24
N MET A 344 7.53 15.77 -15.86
CA MET A 344 6.91 16.44 -17.02
C MET A 344 6.84 15.51 -18.23
N GLU A 345 7.89 14.73 -18.51
CA GLU A 345 7.90 13.76 -19.59
C GLU A 345 6.85 12.66 -19.37
N THR A 346 6.72 12.20 -18.14
CA THR A 346 5.66 11.25 -17.73
C THR A 346 4.26 11.84 -17.91
N PHE A 347 4.02 13.07 -17.44
CA PHE A 347 2.74 13.76 -17.63
C PHE A 347 2.42 14.03 -19.10
N ARG A 348 3.41 14.44 -19.89
CA ARG A 348 3.26 14.63 -21.34
C ARG A 348 2.87 13.33 -22.04
N SER A 349 3.49 12.21 -21.64
CA SER A 349 3.15 10.88 -22.19
C SER A 349 1.72 10.44 -21.85
N MET A 350 1.20 10.83 -20.68
CA MET A 350 -0.15 10.51 -20.25
C MET A 350 -1.24 11.40 -20.86
N MET A 351 -0.98 12.72 -20.99
CA MET A 351 -1.96 13.71 -21.42
C MET A 351 -1.90 14.03 -22.92
N GLY A 352 -0.81 13.63 -23.62
CA GLY A 352 -0.64 13.87 -25.04
C GLY A 352 -0.53 15.35 -25.42
N GLU A 353 -1.00 15.72 -26.62
CA GLU A 353 -0.92 17.09 -27.18
C GLU A 353 -1.67 18.15 -26.34
N ASP A 354 -2.63 17.75 -25.51
CA ASP A 354 -3.37 18.66 -24.64
C ASP A 354 -2.55 19.18 -23.47
N PHE A 355 -1.42 18.52 -23.13
CA PHE A 355 -0.57 18.91 -22.02
C PHE A 355 0.09 20.27 -22.25
N ASP A 356 0.78 20.46 -23.37
CA ASP A 356 1.48 21.72 -23.70
C ASP A 356 0.48 22.89 -23.84
N ALA A 357 -0.70 22.63 -24.40
CA ALA A 357 -1.78 23.63 -24.46
C ALA A 357 -2.34 23.99 -23.07
N SER A 358 -2.35 23.06 -22.14
CA SER A 358 -2.79 23.28 -20.76
C SER A 358 -1.74 24.09 -19.97
N LEU A 359 -0.46 23.78 -20.19
CA LEU A 359 0.66 24.52 -19.63
C LEU A 359 0.63 26.00 -20.08
N ALA A 360 0.55 26.23 -21.38
CA ALA A 360 0.46 27.59 -21.93
C ALA A 360 -0.73 28.39 -21.39
N ARG A 361 -1.88 27.74 -21.19
CA ARG A 361 -3.05 28.38 -20.57
C ARG A 361 -2.82 28.71 -19.09
N ALA A 362 -2.08 27.86 -18.36
CA ALA A 362 -1.71 28.13 -16.99
C ALA A 362 -0.74 29.30 -16.88
N GLU A 363 0.27 29.38 -17.74
CA GLU A 363 1.21 30.50 -17.82
C GLU A 363 0.50 31.83 -18.07
N GLN A 364 -0.42 31.86 -19.05
CA GLN A 364 -1.21 33.07 -19.35
C GLN A 364 -2.07 33.56 -18.18
N ARG A 365 -2.59 32.64 -17.37
CA ARG A 365 -3.44 32.98 -16.22
C ARG A 365 -2.65 33.41 -15.00
N THR A 366 -1.51 32.80 -14.77
CA THR A 366 -0.72 32.98 -13.53
C THR A 366 0.44 33.94 -13.69
N GLY A 367 0.90 34.17 -14.94
CA GLY A 367 2.12 34.93 -15.22
C GLY A 367 3.41 34.16 -14.84
N LEU A 368 3.28 32.87 -14.51
CA LEU A 368 4.41 31.98 -14.23
C LEU A 368 5.06 31.54 -15.55
N LYS A 369 6.32 31.18 -15.47
CA LYS A 369 7.05 30.43 -16.49
C LYS A 369 7.05 28.97 -16.07
N LEU A 370 6.44 28.10 -16.85
CA LEU A 370 6.33 26.68 -16.52
C LEU A 370 7.21 25.87 -17.49
N PRO A 371 8.03 24.92 -16.96
CA PRO A 371 8.03 24.42 -15.57
C PRO A 371 8.94 25.20 -14.59
N GLU A 372 9.79 26.11 -15.01
CA GLU A 372 10.89 26.70 -14.24
C GLU A 372 10.43 27.37 -12.93
N ASP A 373 9.31 28.13 -12.95
CA ASP A 373 8.78 28.75 -11.71
C ASP A 373 8.24 27.68 -10.73
N VAL A 374 7.85 26.48 -11.19
CA VAL A 374 7.45 25.38 -10.30
C VAL A 374 8.67 24.79 -9.61
N GLU A 375 9.75 24.56 -10.34
CA GLU A 375 11.02 24.09 -9.78
C GLU A 375 11.54 25.07 -8.73
N THR A 376 11.60 26.36 -9.08
CA THR A 376 11.96 27.42 -8.13
C THR A 376 11.06 27.44 -6.89
N LEU A 377 9.73 27.30 -7.07
CA LEU A 377 8.76 27.35 -5.96
C LEU A 377 8.94 26.19 -4.99
N LEU A 378 9.30 25.01 -5.46
CA LEU A 378 9.48 23.82 -4.62
C LEU A 378 10.89 23.75 -4.03
N GLY A 379 11.87 24.46 -4.61
CA GLY A 379 13.24 24.54 -4.14
C GLY A 379 13.95 23.20 -4.07
N ASP A 380 14.88 23.04 -3.14
CA ASP A 380 15.61 21.80 -2.86
C ASP A 380 14.76 20.78 -2.10
N GLY A 381 13.61 21.24 -1.57
CA GLY A 381 12.64 20.40 -0.89
C GLY A 381 11.66 21.19 -0.05
N LEU A 382 10.62 20.50 0.35
CA LEU A 382 9.53 21.09 1.11
C LEU A 382 9.01 20.19 2.22
N SER A 383 8.49 20.83 3.27
CA SER A 383 7.78 20.18 4.37
C SER A 383 6.43 20.86 4.56
N ILE A 384 5.35 20.09 4.50
CA ILE A 384 3.99 20.53 4.81
C ILE A 384 3.66 20.00 6.19
N SER A 385 3.41 20.88 7.15
CA SER A 385 3.24 20.48 8.55
C SER A 385 2.04 21.12 9.23
N VAL A 386 1.58 20.43 10.28
CA VAL A 386 0.49 20.86 11.17
C VAL A 386 0.97 20.72 12.60
N ASP A 387 0.72 21.74 13.40
CA ASP A 387 1.08 21.78 14.82
C ASP A 387 0.02 21.15 15.71
N SER A 388 0.44 20.59 16.84
CA SER A 388 -0.40 19.95 17.85
C SER A 388 -1.36 20.91 18.58
N SER A 389 -1.17 22.22 18.45
CA SER A 389 -2.09 23.25 18.98
C SER A 389 -3.38 23.38 18.18
N LEU A 390 -3.60 22.54 17.15
CA LEU A 390 -4.80 22.52 16.30
C LEU A 390 -6.09 22.39 17.15
N ASP A 391 -6.91 23.45 17.18
CA ASP A 391 -8.21 23.45 17.88
C ASP A 391 -9.33 22.93 16.95
N VAL A 392 -9.44 21.60 16.85
CA VAL A 392 -10.46 20.91 16.03
C VAL A 392 -11.88 21.37 16.41
N GLU A 393 -12.18 21.52 17.71
CA GLU A 393 -13.51 21.90 18.17
C GLU A 393 -13.82 23.37 17.92
N GLY A 394 -12.82 24.24 18.01
CA GLY A 394 -12.95 25.64 17.65
C GLY A 394 -13.23 25.82 16.16
N LEU A 395 -12.55 25.06 15.31
CA LEU A 395 -12.75 25.07 13.87
C LEU A 395 -14.12 24.53 13.44
N LYS A 396 -14.64 23.49 14.11
CA LYS A 396 -16.01 22.99 13.87
C LYS A 396 -17.08 24.04 14.19
N ARG A 397 -16.86 24.84 15.25
CA ARG A 397 -17.81 25.88 15.67
C ARG A 397 -17.72 27.16 14.85
N SER A 398 -16.52 27.56 14.45
CA SER A 398 -16.25 28.78 13.68
C SER A 398 -15.06 28.54 12.75
N PRO A 399 -15.29 28.04 11.52
CA PRO A 399 -14.22 27.79 10.56
C PRO A 399 -13.48 29.08 10.20
N ASP A 400 -12.24 29.21 10.66
CA ASP A 400 -11.34 30.30 10.28
C ASP A 400 -9.99 29.71 9.88
N PRO A 401 -9.65 29.67 8.59
CA PRO A 401 -8.40 29.09 8.12
C PRO A 401 -7.14 29.73 8.74
N ARG A 402 -7.21 30.98 9.17
CA ARG A 402 -6.11 31.70 9.80
C ARG A 402 -5.77 31.20 11.21
N LYS A 403 -6.62 30.34 11.77
CA LYS A 403 -6.43 29.67 13.07
C LYS A 403 -5.98 28.23 12.95
N VAL A 404 -5.75 27.77 11.73
CA VAL A 404 -5.18 26.45 11.47
C VAL A 404 -3.67 26.58 11.53
N PRO A 405 -2.99 26.04 12.56
CA PRO A 405 -1.54 26.11 12.68
C PRO A 405 -0.91 25.09 11.72
N ALA A 406 -1.01 25.38 10.43
CA ALA A 406 -0.45 24.61 9.35
C ALA A 406 0.35 25.53 8.42
N GLY A 407 1.41 24.98 7.85
CA GLY A 407 2.27 25.73 6.95
C GLY A 407 3.18 24.85 6.11
N ILE A 408 3.85 25.51 5.19
CA ILE A 408 4.84 24.90 4.29
C ILE A 408 6.18 25.56 4.60
N ARG A 409 7.20 24.77 4.82
CA ARG A 409 8.60 25.20 4.87
C ARG A 409 9.28 24.73 3.61
N ILE A 410 9.93 25.64 2.89
CA ILE A 410 10.63 25.39 1.62
C ILE A 410 12.08 25.78 1.83
N THR A 411 13.00 24.95 1.37
CA THR A 411 14.46 25.22 1.40
C THR A 411 14.91 25.51 -0.03
N GLY A 412 15.77 26.54 -0.22
CA GLY A 412 16.28 26.93 -1.54
C GLY A 412 16.57 28.43 -1.60
N ASP A 413 16.67 29.01 -2.83
CA ASP A 413 16.85 30.46 -2.97
C ASP A 413 15.61 31.23 -2.51
N ALA A 414 15.68 31.76 -1.29
CA ALA A 414 14.53 32.42 -0.66
C ALA A 414 14.05 33.66 -1.42
N ALA A 415 14.91 34.34 -2.16
CA ALA A 415 14.53 35.52 -2.94
C ALA A 415 13.75 35.10 -4.19
N GLU A 416 14.21 34.08 -4.90
CA GLU A 416 13.55 33.55 -6.07
C GLU A 416 12.21 32.90 -5.70
N ILE A 417 12.18 32.05 -4.67
CA ILE A 417 10.95 31.41 -4.15
C ILE A 417 9.91 32.48 -3.78
N THR A 418 10.32 33.52 -3.05
CA THR A 418 9.41 34.60 -2.66
C THR A 418 8.87 35.34 -3.87
N ALA A 419 9.70 35.60 -4.89
CA ALA A 419 9.27 36.27 -6.11
C ALA A 419 8.21 35.45 -6.89
N VAL A 420 8.33 34.12 -6.91
CA VAL A 420 7.32 33.24 -7.53
C VAL A 420 6.03 33.25 -6.73
N ILE A 421 6.12 33.19 -5.39
CA ILE A 421 4.94 33.30 -4.52
C ILE A 421 4.20 34.63 -4.72
N ASP A 422 4.95 35.74 -4.89
CA ASP A 422 4.36 37.05 -5.14
C ASP A 422 3.63 37.12 -6.50
N LYS A 423 4.15 36.47 -7.56
CA LYS A 423 3.43 36.31 -8.83
C LYS A 423 2.12 35.55 -8.63
N LEU A 424 2.15 34.42 -7.88
CA LEU A 424 0.95 33.65 -7.58
C LEU A 424 -0.08 34.46 -6.77
N LYS A 425 0.37 35.23 -5.77
CA LYS A 425 -0.51 36.10 -4.99
C LYS A 425 -1.14 37.19 -5.86
N ALA A 426 -0.36 37.79 -6.75
CA ALA A 426 -0.87 38.78 -7.68
C ALA A 426 -1.92 38.20 -8.63
N ALA A 427 -1.70 37.00 -9.15
CA ALA A 427 -2.66 36.30 -10.00
C ALA A 427 -3.96 35.90 -9.26
N ALA A 428 -3.86 35.52 -7.98
CA ALA A 428 -5.00 35.17 -7.14
C ALA A 428 -5.78 36.40 -6.64
N GLY A 429 -5.17 37.59 -6.68
CA GLY A 429 -5.78 38.85 -6.28
C GLY A 429 -5.99 38.99 -4.76
N PRO A 430 -6.90 39.87 -4.30
CA PRO A 430 -7.04 40.23 -2.88
C PRO A 430 -7.31 39.06 -1.93
N GLN A 431 -7.78 37.94 -2.42
CA GLN A 431 -8.02 36.74 -1.61
C GLN A 431 -6.70 36.14 -1.07
N ALA A 432 -5.58 36.38 -1.76
CA ALA A 432 -4.27 35.91 -1.37
C ALA A 432 -3.59 36.78 -0.29
N ASP A 433 -4.17 37.93 0.09
CA ASP A 433 -3.60 38.83 1.11
C ASP A 433 -3.53 38.17 2.50
N VAL A 434 -4.34 37.14 2.75
CA VAL A 434 -4.32 36.37 4.00
C VAL A 434 -3.12 35.45 4.12
N VAL A 435 -2.47 35.12 3.00
CA VAL A 435 -1.30 34.22 2.96
C VAL A 435 -0.08 34.95 3.53
N GLN A 436 0.42 34.42 4.62
CA GLN A 436 1.66 34.87 5.25
C GLN A 436 2.85 34.21 4.57
N VAL A 437 3.86 34.99 4.25
CA VAL A 437 5.15 34.51 3.70
C VAL A 437 6.26 35.15 4.52
N ARG A 438 7.20 34.36 4.95
CA ARG A 438 8.39 34.78 5.70
C ARG A 438 9.61 34.04 5.18
N SER A 439 10.77 34.67 5.30
CA SER A 439 12.04 34.02 4.92
C SER A 439 13.14 34.35 5.93
N LYS A 440 14.07 33.40 6.11
CA LYS A 440 15.26 33.53 6.95
C LYS A 440 16.35 32.62 6.38
N GLY A 441 17.45 33.20 5.90
CA GLY A 441 18.50 32.46 5.20
C GLY A 441 17.96 31.88 3.88
N ASP A 442 18.10 30.60 3.72
CA ASP A 442 17.64 29.76 2.60
C ASP A 442 16.26 29.11 2.84
N VAL A 443 15.58 29.48 3.93
CA VAL A 443 14.27 28.93 4.28
C VAL A 443 13.19 29.96 4.01
N VAL A 444 12.11 29.51 3.37
CA VAL A 444 10.87 30.25 3.18
C VAL A 444 9.72 29.49 3.87
N SER A 445 8.94 30.18 4.69
CA SER A 445 7.75 29.62 5.31
C SER A 445 6.48 30.31 4.79
N VAL A 446 5.44 29.51 4.52
CA VAL A 446 4.17 29.96 3.95
C VAL A 446 3.02 29.32 4.72
N GLY A 447 1.98 30.10 5.02
CA GLY A 447 0.79 29.60 5.70
C GLY A 447 -0.24 30.69 5.94
N LEU A 448 -1.29 30.35 6.69
CA LEU A 448 -2.37 31.30 7.02
C LEU A 448 -2.26 31.79 8.48
N ASP A 449 -1.78 30.93 9.38
CA ASP A 449 -1.50 31.32 10.77
C ASP A 449 -0.12 31.98 10.86
N LYS A 450 -0.13 33.28 11.20
CA LYS A 450 1.11 34.06 11.27
C LYS A 450 2.09 33.52 12.32
N ALA A 451 1.59 33.09 13.47
CA ALA A 451 2.45 32.62 14.56
C ALA A 451 3.16 31.34 14.16
N TYR A 452 2.44 30.41 13.54
CA TYR A 452 3.03 29.16 13.07
C TYR A 452 4.03 29.39 11.92
N VAL A 453 3.73 30.28 10.98
CA VAL A 453 4.66 30.66 9.90
C VAL A 453 5.96 31.23 10.47
N ASP A 454 5.88 32.09 11.50
CA ASP A 454 7.08 32.60 12.18
C ASP A 454 7.86 31.47 12.89
N THR A 455 7.16 30.48 13.49
CA THR A 455 7.78 29.31 14.15
C THR A 455 8.52 28.40 13.16
N LEU A 456 7.99 28.20 11.97
CA LEU A 456 8.60 27.34 10.94
C LEU A 456 9.96 27.87 10.42
N LEU A 457 10.31 29.12 10.67
CA LEU A 457 11.63 29.68 10.33
C LEU A 457 12.71 29.37 11.36
N GLU A 458 12.32 29.00 12.56
CA GLU A 458 13.28 28.67 13.60
C GLU A 458 13.64 27.18 13.52
N SER A 459 14.89 26.85 13.90
CA SER A 459 15.28 25.46 14.07
C SER A 459 14.60 24.90 15.32
N GLY A 460 13.82 23.85 15.15
CA GLY A 460 13.21 23.09 16.24
C GLY A 460 13.94 21.77 16.48
N ASP A 461 13.30 20.88 17.21
CA ASP A 461 13.84 19.65 17.75
C ASP A 461 12.86 18.47 17.61
N LEU A 462 12.10 18.42 16.51
CA LEU A 462 11.20 17.29 16.22
C LEU A 462 11.95 15.95 16.24
N GLY A 463 13.18 15.93 15.73
CA GLY A 463 14.02 14.74 15.70
C GLY A 463 14.33 14.15 17.08
N ASP A 464 14.29 14.97 18.14
CA ASP A 464 14.52 14.54 19.52
C ASP A 464 13.23 14.02 20.20
N SER A 465 12.07 14.15 19.55
CA SER A 465 10.83 13.58 20.08
C SER A 465 10.85 12.06 20.02
N ALA A 466 10.36 11.40 21.08
CA ALA A 466 10.32 9.95 21.16
C ALA A 466 9.43 9.36 20.07
N ALA A 467 8.26 9.96 19.81
CA ALA A 467 7.34 9.54 18.76
C ALA A 467 8.02 9.54 17.38
N PHE A 468 8.66 10.67 17.00
CA PHE A 468 9.33 10.79 15.71
C PHE A 468 10.51 9.82 15.57
N SER A 469 11.43 9.81 16.54
CA SER A 469 12.65 8.98 16.48
C SER A 469 12.35 7.48 16.47
N THR A 470 11.23 7.07 17.09
CA THR A 470 10.80 5.67 17.07
C THR A 470 10.27 5.26 15.70
N VAL A 471 9.45 6.09 15.04
CA VAL A 471 8.80 5.69 13.78
C VAL A 471 9.56 6.13 12.54
N ILE A 472 10.55 7.04 12.64
CA ILE A 472 11.45 7.46 11.55
C ILE A 472 12.92 7.25 11.94
N PRO A 473 13.37 6.01 12.14
CA PRO A 473 14.76 5.73 12.53
C PRO A 473 15.78 6.16 11.47
N GLU A 474 15.37 6.25 10.21
CA GLU A 474 16.20 6.60 9.05
C GLU A 474 16.12 8.08 8.64
N ALA A 475 15.65 8.95 9.54
CA ALA A 475 15.43 10.38 9.27
C ALA A 475 16.64 11.08 8.61
N GLY A 476 17.87 10.70 8.99
CA GLY A 476 19.10 11.34 8.50
C GLY A 476 19.44 11.04 7.04
N ARG A 477 18.81 10.03 6.43
CA ARG A 477 19.02 9.66 5.01
C ARG A 477 17.73 9.63 4.20
N ALA A 478 16.59 9.92 4.84
CA ALA A 478 15.31 9.87 4.16
C ALA A 478 15.16 11.01 3.15
N SER A 479 14.80 10.71 1.92
CA SER A 479 14.44 11.67 0.89
C SER A 479 12.96 12.06 0.95
N ALA A 480 12.11 11.21 1.54
CA ALA A 480 10.73 11.56 1.85
C ALA A 480 10.34 11.00 3.22
N VAL A 481 9.55 11.77 3.96
CA VAL A 481 9.05 11.42 5.29
C VAL A 481 7.59 11.82 5.40
N LEU A 482 6.76 10.89 5.83
CA LEU A 482 5.44 11.15 6.38
C LEU A 482 5.48 10.78 7.88
N PHE A 483 5.15 11.72 8.74
CA PHE A 483 5.05 11.49 10.17
C PHE A 483 3.72 11.99 10.70
N VAL A 484 3.11 11.23 11.59
CA VAL A 484 1.89 11.59 12.31
C VAL A 484 2.03 11.14 13.77
N ASP A 485 1.90 12.07 14.68
CA ASP A 485 1.79 11.84 16.12
C ASP A 485 0.31 11.96 16.50
N PHE A 486 -0.34 10.84 16.79
CA PHE A 486 -1.77 10.79 17.10
C PHE A 486 -2.07 11.36 18.48
N ASP A 487 -1.10 11.32 19.39
CA ASP A 487 -1.21 11.78 20.76
C ASP A 487 -0.78 13.23 20.95
N ALA A 488 -0.20 13.83 19.92
CA ALA A 488 0.28 15.21 19.98
C ALA A 488 -0.78 16.16 20.56
N GLY A 489 -0.36 17.00 21.47
CA GLY A 489 -1.21 18.03 22.09
C GLY A 489 -2.36 17.42 22.90
N ASN A 490 -3.60 17.73 22.53
CA ASN A 490 -4.78 17.34 23.30
C ASN A 490 -5.60 16.22 22.64
N GLY A 491 -5.00 15.26 21.93
CA GLY A 491 -5.68 14.18 21.22
C GLY A 491 -6.50 14.71 20.03
N TRP A 492 -5.88 15.44 19.17
CA TRP A 492 -6.47 16.04 17.97
C TRP A 492 -7.05 14.97 17.03
N ALA A 493 -6.36 13.84 16.90
CA ALA A 493 -6.75 12.74 16.03
C ALA A 493 -8.06 12.08 16.49
N GLU A 494 -8.19 11.79 17.81
CA GLU A 494 -9.44 11.28 18.38
C GLU A 494 -10.62 12.24 18.16
N ARG A 495 -10.39 13.56 18.31
CA ARG A 495 -11.45 14.57 18.10
C ARG A 495 -11.86 14.70 16.64
N LEU A 496 -10.93 14.52 15.75
CA LEU A 496 -11.21 14.49 14.31
C LEU A 496 -12.05 13.25 13.96
N ALA A 497 -11.63 12.08 14.41
CA ALA A 497 -12.31 10.81 14.20
C ALA A 497 -13.71 10.78 14.84
N ALA A 498 -13.88 11.30 16.06
CA ALA A 498 -15.16 11.37 16.75
C ALA A 498 -16.25 12.16 16.01
N GLY A 499 -15.88 13.01 15.07
CA GLY A 499 -16.82 13.74 14.21
C GLY A 499 -17.36 12.91 13.03
N GLN A 500 -16.79 11.73 12.77
CA GLN A 500 -17.15 10.88 11.65
C GLN A 500 -17.88 9.61 12.11
N ASP A 501 -17.28 8.83 13.02
CA ASP A 501 -17.82 7.56 13.48
C ASP A 501 -17.31 7.25 14.89
N PRO A 502 -18.17 6.76 15.83
CA PRO A 502 -17.74 6.30 17.14
C PRO A 502 -16.75 5.11 17.10
N GLU A 503 -16.87 4.20 16.13
CA GLU A 503 -15.94 3.09 15.93
C GLU A 503 -14.58 3.59 15.50
N ALA A 504 -14.52 4.50 14.53
CA ALA A 504 -13.27 5.13 14.09
C ALA A 504 -12.53 5.82 15.25
N LYS A 505 -13.26 6.45 16.17
CA LYS A 505 -12.67 7.03 17.37
C LYS A 505 -12.02 5.97 18.25
N ALA A 506 -12.69 4.81 18.43
CA ALA A 506 -12.19 3.74 19.29
C ALA A 506 -10.93 3.08 18.69
N ASP A 507 -10.80 3.05 17.36
CA ASP A 507 -9.65 2.50 16.68
C ASP A 507 -8.46 3.50 16.55
N VAL A 508 -8.74 4.80 16.52
CA VAL A 508 -7.67 5.81 16.55
C VAL A 508 -7.04 5.93 17.94
N LYS A 509 -7.82 5.69 18.99
CA LYS A 509 -7.36 5.86 20.36
C LYS A 509 -6.09 5.10 20.75
N PRO A 510 -5.86 3.84 20.33
CA PRO A 510 -4.64 3.12 20.68
C PRO A 510 -3.43 3.47 19.79
N LEU A 511 -3.57 4.37 18.81
CA LEU A 511 -2.46 4.79 17.95
C LEU A 511 -1.61 5.84 18.65
N ASP A 512 -0.30 5.61 18.74
CA ASP A 512 0.69 6.55 19.23
C ASP A 512 1.29 7.36 18.07
N ALA A 513 2.07 6.73 17.19
CA ALA A 513 2.68 7.41 16.05
C ALA A 513 2.73 6.54 14.79
N LEU A 514 2.70 7.20 13.62
CA LEU A 514 2.94 6.61 12.31
C LEU A 514 4.10 7.31 11.62
N GLY A 515 5.05 6.55 11.14
CA GLY A 515 6.13 7.01 10.29
C GLY A 515 6.19 6.24 8.98
N VAL A 516 6.41 6.96 7.88
CA VAL A 516 6.82 6.39 6.61
C VAL A 516 8.05 7.16 6.15
N SER A 517 9.11 6.46 5.83
CA SER A 517 10.34 7.05 5.28
C SER A 517 10.77 6.31 4.02
N SER A 518 11.36 7.02 3.07
CA SER A 518 11.98 6.41 1.91
C SER A 518 13.35 7.02 1.63
N TRP A 519 14.26 6.21 1.10
CA TRP A 519 15.61 6.61 0.72
C TRP A 519 16.13 5.73 -0.42
N GLU A 520 17.19 6.17 -1.06
CA GLU A 520 17.92 5.38 -2.05
C GLU A 520 19.33 5.08 -1.53
N ASP A 521 19.84 3.88 -1.75
CA ASP A 521 21.21 3.51 -1.41
C ASP A 521 22.17 3.71 -2.58
N GLY A 522 23.49 3.56 -2.34
CA GLY A 522 24.53 3.75 -3.36
C GLY A 522 24.46 2.77 -4.53
N ASP A 523 23.67 1.69 -4.42
CA ASP A 523 23.41 0.73 -5.49
C ASP A 523 22.15 1.11 -6.33
N GLN A 524 21.58 2.26 -6.07
CA GLN A 524 20.30 2.74 -6.65
C GLN A 524 19.12 1.84 -6.28
N VAL A 525 19.17 1.25 -5.11
CA VAL A 525 18.02 0.53 -4.54
C VAL A 525 17.21 1.49 -3.70
N GLN A 526 15.94 1.56 -4.03
CA GLN A 526 14.96 2.33 -3.29
C GLN A 526 14.46 1.51 -2.11
N HIS A 527 14.48 2.11 -0.94
CA HIS A 527 13.96 1.56 0.30
C HIS A 527 12.75 2.37 0.77
N ALA A 528 11.82 1.71 1.39
CA ALA A 528 10.72 2.35 2.10
C ALA A 528 10.46 1.60 3.40
N MET A 529 10.24 2.34 4.48
CA MET A 529 9.91 1.80 5.79
C MET A 529 8.66 2.49 6.32
N LEU A 530 7.69 1.69 6.76
CA LEU A 530 6.54 2.14 7.51
C LEU A 530 6.63 1.58 8.92
N ARG A 531 6.48 2.41 9.94
CA ARG A 531 6.36 1.99 11.34
C ARG A 531 5.12 2.62 11.97
N LEU A 532 4.37 1.80 12.68
CA LEU A 532 3.19 2.22 13.44
C LEU A 532 3.33 1.73 14.87
N THR A 533 3.33 2.67 15.82
CA THR A 533 3.34 2.37 17.25
C THR A 533 1.97 2.53 17.87
N THR A 534 1.77 1.91 19.01
CA THR A 534 0.53 1.96 19.79
C THR A 534 0.83 2.11 21.27
N ASP A 535 -0.03 2.82 22.02
CA ASP A 535 0.02 2.98 23.47
C ASP A 535 0.02 1.68 24.26
#